data_abc93abce4915d428d611aa04f4e9517
#
_entry.id   abc93abce4915d428d611aa04f4e9517
#
_cell.length_a   1.000
_cell.length_b   1.000
_cell.length_c   1.000
_cell.angle_alpha   90.00
_cell.angle_beta   90.00
_cell.angle_gamma   90.00
#
_symmetry.space_group_name_H-M   'P 1'
#
loop_
_entity.id
_entity.type
_entity.pdbx_description
1 polymer ?
#
loop_
_entity_poly.entity_id
_entity_poly.type
_entity_poly.pdbx_seq_one_letter_code
_entity_poly.pdbx_strand_id
1 'polypeptide(L)'
;VRPIPEALARSIVASHHYAGTLPATRLSRGLLTRDDRLIDDSTPLSGGLGLVGVACLSVPMTASVLTNVFPQLEPFTESLELGRLVLTDPVPANAESWFLARVWRQAAAVGLRGIVSFADPLPRQRTTTRTLPDGTAAEVVETISPGHVGACYQGAGAIACGRSTARTLIYLPRHGTVLSERTLSKIRLQESGSAAAERHLVALGAAPRPISQDPRAWLRSALDDVGAVRLRHPGNFRYAWPIGTR
;
A
#
# COMPACT_ATOMS: atom_id res chain seq x y z
N VAL A 1 21.72 -4.06 -2.94
CA VAL A 1 20.40 -4.63 -2.70
C VAL A 1 20.56 -5.97 -2.01
N ARG A 2 19.88 -6.17 -0.86
CA ARG A 2 20.01 -7.39 -0.03
C ARG A 2 18.64 -7.82 0.50
N PRO A 3 18.47 -9.10 0.88
CA PRO A 3 17.35 -9.51 1.72
C PRO A 3 17.39 -8.74 3.05
N ILE A 4 16.20 -8.35 3.53
CA ILE A 4 16.03 -7.69 4.83
C ILE A 4 14.92 -8.38 5.64
N PRO A 5 14.96 -8.32 6.98
CA PRO A 5 13.88 -8.78 7.82
C PRO A 5 12.58 -8.04 7.55
N GLU A 6 11.45 -8.75 7.67
CA GLU A 6 10.11 -8.15 7.48
C GLU A 6 9.86 -6.97 8.43
N ALA A 7 10.38 -7.03 9.65
CA ALA A 7 10.24 -5.93 10.62
C ALA A 7 10.83 -4.61 10.10
N LEU A 8 12.00 -4.64 9.45
CA LEU A 8 12.61 -3.46 8.83
C LEU A 8 11.80 -2.98 7.62
N ALA A 9 11.33 -3.89 6.76
CA ALA A 9 10.46 -3.53 5.65
C ALA A 9 9.17 -2.86 6.14
N ARG A 10 8.58 -3.39 7.21
CA ARG A 10 7.37 -2.85 7.85
C ARG A 10 7.58 -1.45 8.40
N SER A 11 8.72 -1.18 9.04
CA SER A 11 9.06 0.14 9.57
C SER A 11 9.09 1.19 8.44
N ILE A 12 9.85 0.95 7.37
CA ILE A 12 9.94 1.86 6.22
C ILE A 12 8.56 2.07 5.56
N VAL A 13 7.79 1.00 5.34
CA VAL A 13 6.45 1.11 4.74
C VAL A 13 5.50 1.90 5.63
N ALA A 14 5.55 1.72 6.94
CA ALA A 14 4.70 2.46 7.87
C ALA A 14 5.01 3.97 7.88
N SER A 15 6.28 4.35 7.73
CA SER A 15 6.70 5.76 7.78
C SER A 15 6.58 6.48 6.44
N HIS A 16 6.80 5.78 5.31
CA HIS A 16 7.00 6.42 4.00
C HIS A 16 5.98 6.02 2.92
N HIS A 17 5.12 5.02 3.17
CA HIS A 17 4.13 4.63 2.17
C HIS A 17 2.72 5.06 2.60
N TYR A 18 1.97 5.71 1.70
CA TYR A 18 0.62 6.22 1.96
C TYR A 18 -0.38 5.17 2.51
N ALA A 19 -0.16 3.88 2.22
CA ALA A 19 -1.00 2.81 2.75
C ALA A 19 -0.63 2.41 4.19
N GLY A 20 0.57 2.77 4.69
CA GLY A 20 1.02 2.52 6.06
C GLY A 20 1.08 1.06 6.52
N THR A 21 0.75 0.11 5.64
CA THR A 21 0.62 -1.31 5.97
C THR A 21 1.39 -2.21 5.02
N LEU A 22 1.98 -3.29 5.57
CA LEU A 22 2.67 -4.29 4.78
C LEU A 22 1.71 -5.46 4.49
N PRO A 23 1.54 -5.88 3.21
CA PRO A 23 0.76 -7.08 2.86
C PRO A 23 1.51 -8.36 3.26
N ALA A 24 0.87 -9.52 3.08
CA ALA A 24 1.50 -10.83 3.29
C ALA A 24 2.71 -10.99 2.36
N THR A 25 3.90 -10.70 2.87
CA THR A 25 5.14 -10.60 2.11
C THR A 25 5.89 -11.93 2.09
N ARG A 26 6.37 -12.34 0.93
CA ARG A 26 7.20 -13.53 0.72
C ARG A 26 8.69 -13.16 0.62
N LEU A 27 9.00 -12.04 -0.01
CA LEU A 27 10.37 -11.57 -0.20
C LEU A 27 10.44 -10.06 0.08
N SER A 28 11.30 -9.67 1.00
CA SER A 28 11.65 -8.26 1.24
C SER A 28 13.08 -7.99 0.80
N ARG A 29 13.26 -6.94 0.02
CA ARG A 29 14.58 -6.48 -0.47
C ARG A 29 14.79 -5.04 -0.06
N GLY A 30 15.94 -4.77 0.53
CA GLY A 30 16.35 -3.43 0.92
C GLY A 30 17.34 -2.81 -0.06
N LEU A 31 17.14 -1.54 -0.36
CA LEU A 31 18.15 -0.68 -0.95
C LEU A 31 18.96 -0.08 0.19
N LEU A 32 20.25 -0.45 0.25
CA LEU A 32 21.14 -0.08 1.34
C LEU A 32 22.24 0.84 0.80
N THR A 33 22.64 1.83 1.59
CA THR A 33 23.68 2.81 1.24
C THR A 33 24.69 3.02 2.36
N ARG A 34 25.88 3.52 1.99
CA ARG A 34 26.89 4.10 2.89
C ARG A 34 27.00 5.61 2.72
N ASP A 35 26.22 6.18 1.84
CA ASP A 35 26.25 7.61 1.55
C ASP A 35 25.50 8.37 2.64
N ASP A 36 26.25 9.04 3.52
CA ASP A 36 25.71 9.80 4.65
C ASP A 36 24.76 10.93 4.22
N ARG A 37 24.82 11.36 2.96
CA ARG A 37 23.88 12.36 2.39
C ARG A 37 22.47 11.80 2.22
N LEU A 38 22.33 10.47 2.19
CA LEU A 38 21.05 9.75 2.03
C LEU A 38 20.55 9.18 3.36
N ILE A 39 21.29 9.40 4.46
CA ILE A 39 21.02 8.83 5.78
C ILE A 39 20.79 9.97 6.75
N ASP A 40 19.78 9.85 7.58
CA ASP A 40 19.49 10.72 8.72
C ASP A 40 19.29 9.90 10.01
N ASP A 41 19.04 10.58 11.13
CA ASP A 41 18.85 9.93 12.44
C ASP A 41 17.63 8.99 12.48
N SER A 42 16.68 9.16 11.57
CA SER A 42 15.48 8.31 11.44
C SER A 42 15.69 7.10 10.51
N THR A 43 16.80 7.07 9.76
CA THR A 43 17.07 6.04 8.77
C THR A 43 17.40 4.70 9.44
N PRO A 44 16.61 3.64 9.25
CA PRO A 44 16.90 2.34 9.85
C PRO A 44 18.22 1.76 9.33
N LEU A 45 18.97 1.10 10.21
CA LEU A 45 20.23 0.45 9.83
C LEU A 45 20.04 -1.06 9.62
N SER A 46 20.73 -1.59 8.62
CA SER A 46 20.83 -3.02 8.37
C SER A 46 22.28 -3.39 8.09
N GLY A 47 22.91 -4.09 9.03
CA GLY A 47 24.32 -4.46 8.93
C GLY A 47 25.26 -3.25 8.79
N GLY A 48 25.02 -2.17 9.53
CA GLY A 48 25.80 -0.93 9.49
C GLY A 48 25.62 -0.08 8.22
N LEU A 49 24.57 -0.36 7.41
CA LEU A 49 24.22 0.41 6.22
C LEU A 49 22.84 1.06 6.40
N GLY A 50 22.67 2.28 5.92
CA GLY A 50 21.36 2.95 5.90
C GLY A 50 20.39 2.29 4.93
N LEU A 51 19.18 1.98 5.40
CA LEU A 51 18.11 1.42 4.58
C LEU A 51 17.28 2.57 3.99
N VAL A 52 17.46 2.83 2.71
CA VAL A 52 16.85 3.97 1.99
C VAL A 52 15.77 3.56 0.99
N GLY A 53 15.42 2.28 0.94
CA GLY A 53 14.31 1.82 0.14
C GLY A 53 13.99 0.35 0.35
N VAL A 54 12.75 -0.02 0.07
CA VAL A 54 12.28 -1.41 0.16
C VAL A 54 11.42 -1.78 -1.04
N ALA A 55 11.55 -3.02 -1.47
CA ALA A 55 10.64 -3.67 -2.40
C ALA A 55 10.14 -4.97 -1.77
N CYS A 56 8.82 -5.11 -1.67
CA CYS A 56 8.16 -6.25 -1.02
C CYS A 56 7.35 -7.02 -2.04
N LEU A 57 7.76 -8.27 -2.33
CA LEU A 57 7.01 -9.19 -3.14
C LEU A 57 6.05 -9.97 -2.25
N SER A 58 4.77 -9.86 -2.55
CA SER A 58 3.67 -10.24 -1.67
C SER A 58 2.75 -11.26 -2.35
N VAL A 59 2.03 -12.01 -1.55
CA VAL A 59 0.91 -12.84 -1.99
C VAL A 59 -0.31 -11.93 -2.16
N PRO A 60 -0.88 -11.79 -3.36
CA PRO A 60 -2.10 -11.01 -3.54
C PRO A 60 -3.32 -11.69 -2.91
N MET A 61 -4.40 -10.92 -2.74
CA MET A 61 -5.64 -11.39 -2.11
C MET A 61 -6.29 -12.57 -2.84
N THR A 62 -6.10 -12.69 -4.16
CA THR A 62 -6.64 -13.78 -4.99
C THR A 62 -5.62 -14.19 -6.05
N ALA A 63 -5.63 -15.46 -6.44
CA ALA A 63 -4.78 -15.99 -7.50
C ALA A 63 -5.02 -15.28 -8.84
N SER A 64 -6.26 -14.81 -9.10
CA SER A 64 -6.64 -14.15 -10.35
C SER A 64 -5.84 -12.88 -10.63
N VAL A 65 -5.27 -12.23 -9.61
CA VAL A 65 -4.33 -11.11 -9.79
C VAL A 65 -3.14 -11.52 -10.66
N LEU A 66 -2.65 -12.74 -10.47
CA LEU A 66 -1.48 -13.30 -11.15
C LEU A 66 -1.88 -14.07 -12.43
N THR A 67 -2.88 -14.95 -12.35
CA THR A 67 -3.28 -15.82 -13.46
C THR A 67 -3.92 -15.08 -14.63
N ASN A 68 -4.54 -13.92 -14.39
CA ASN A 68 -5.04 -13.04 -15.46
C ASN A 68 -3.92 -12.40 -16.29
N VAL A 69 -2.67 -12.42 -15.80
CA VAL A 69 -1.51 -11.84 -16.49
C VAL A 69 -0.56 -12.94 -16.95
N PHE A 70 -0.35 -13.94 -16.12
CA PHE A 70 0.54 -15.07 -16.36
C PHE A 70 -0.21 -16.39 -16.18
N PRO A 71 -1.13 -16.74 -17.09
CA PRO A 71 -1.95 -17.96 -16.96
C PRO A 71 -1.12 -19.25 -17.00
N GLN A 72 0.11 -19.18 -17.53
CA GLN A 72 1.04 -20.31 -17.65
C GLN A 72 1.94 -20.50 -16.42
N LEU A 73 1.92 -19.58 -15.45
CA LEU A 73 2.75 -19.65 -14.26
C LEU A 73 1.94 -20.11 -13.06
N GLU A 74 2.55 -20.93 -12.20
CA GLU A 74 1.93 -21.31 -10.94
C GLU A 74 1.85 -20.11 -9.99
N PRO A 75 0.61 -19.67 -9.61
CA PRO A 75 0.44 -18.52 -8.75
C PRO A 75 1.05 -18.76 -7.36
N PHE A 76 1.60 -17.70 -6.78
CA PHE A 76 2.27 -17.66 -5.47
C PHE A 76 3.60 -18.42 -5.40
N THR A 77 3.93 -19.27 -6.37
CA THR A 77 5.18 -20.02 -6.45
C THR A 77 6.08 -19.45 -7.53
N GLU A 78 5.58 -19.31 -8.76
CA GLU A 78 6.32 -18.76 -9.90
C GLU A 78 5.98 -17.29 -10.16
N SER A 79 4.90 -16.77 -9.59
CA SER A 79 4.51 -15.37 -9.72
C SER A 79 4.06 -14.76 -8.40
N LEU A 80 4.37 -13.47 -8.21
CA LEU A 80 4.02 -12.68 -7.03
C LEU A 80 3.60 -11.26 -7.42
N GLU A 81 3.06 -10.53 -6.45
CA GLU A 81 2.76 -9.10 -6.57
C GLU A 81 3.90 -8.27 -5.97
N LEU A 82 4.37 -7.22 -6.67
CA LEU A 82 5.11 -6.14 -6.04
C LEU A 82 4.11 -5.31 -5.24
N GLY A 83 3.87 -5.73 -4.00
CA GLY A 83 2.86 -5.12 -3.13
C GLY A 83 3.29 -3.79 -2.53
N ARG A 84 4.60 -3.57 -2.36
CA ARG A 84 5.15 -2.29 -1.89
C ARG A 84 6.48 -2.00 -2.57
N LEU A 85 6.62 -0.76 -3.02
CA LEU A 85 7.88 -0.15 -3.42
C LEU A 85 7.95 1.20 -2.72
N VAL A 86 9.02 1.43 -1.97
CA VAL A 86 9.29 2.70 -1.26
C VAL A 86 10.75 3.02 -1.43
N LEU A 87 11.05 4.24 -1.80
CA LEU A 87 12.36 4.87 -1.68
C LEU A 87 12.20 6.14 -0.87
N THR A 88 13.18 6.46 -0.04
CA THR A 88 13.17 7.72 0.73
C THR A 88 13.49 8.90 -0.19
N ASP A 89 12.99 10.09 0.15
CA ASP A 89 13.06 11.30 -0.70
C ASP A 89 14.47 11.68 -1.16
N PRO A 90 15.55 11.53 -0.35
CA PRO A 90 16.88 11.86 -0.79
C PRO A 90 17.46 10.96 -1.90
N VAL A 91 16.83 9.80 -2.14
CA VAL A 91 17.30 8.85 -3.15
C VAL A 91 17.06 9.42 -4.56
N PRO A 92 18.06 9.39 -5.48
CA PRO A 92 17.90 9.91 -6.83
C PRO A 92 16.75 9.27 -7.61
N ALA A 93 16.04 10.07 -8.42
CA ALA A 93 14.81 9.68 -9.13
C ALA A 93 14.95 8.49 -10.10
N ASN A 94 16.16 8.13 -10.52
CA ASN A 94 16.39 6.96 -11.38
C ASN A 94 16.71 5.68 -10.59
N ALA A 95 16.74 5.75 -9.28
CA ALA A 95 17.10 4.62 -8.43
C ALA A 95 16.03 3.51 -8.42
N GLU A 96 14.74 3.84 -8.66
CA GLU A 96 13.68 2.83 -8.71
C GLU A 96 13.96 1.76 -9.77
N SER A 97 14.24 2.16 -10.99
CA SER A 97 14.50 1.20 -12.08
C SER A 97 15.78 0.39 -11.84
N TRP A 98 16.82 1.04 -11.32
CA TRP A 98 18.06 0.39 -10.91
C TRP A 98 17.83 -0.62 -9.78
N PHE A 99 17.02 -0.25 -8.79
CA PHE A 99 16.68 -1.10 -7.66
C PHE A 99 15.84 -2.30 -8.10
N LEU A 100 14.75 -2.06 -8.85
CA LEU A 100 13.87 -3.11 -9.36
C LEU A 100 14.62 -4.12 -10.23
N ALA A 101 15.51 -3.69 -11.11
CA ALA A 101 16.31 -4.61 -11.93
C ALA A 101 17.14 -5.60 -11.08
N ARG A 102 17.58 -5.18 -9.90
CA ARG A 102 18.32 -6.06 -8.97
C ARG A 102 17.40 -6.95 -8.16
N VAL A 103 16.23 -6.43 -7.77
CA VAL A 103 15.18 -7.22 -7.12
C VAL A 103 14.71 -8.33 -8.06
N TRP A 104 14.49 -8.03 -9.34
CA TRP A 104 14.07 -9.02 -10.35
C TRP A 104 15.10 -10.14 -10.55
N ARG A 105 16.38 -9.80 -10.60
CA ARG A 105 17.44 -10.82 -10.66
C ARG A 105 17.46 -11.74 -9.46
N GLN A 106 17.28 -11.19 -8.23
CA GLN A 106 17.23 -11.99 -7.02
C GLN A 106 15.93 -12.80 -6.92
N ALA A 107 14.81 -12.27 -7.41
CA ALA A 107 13.53 -12.98 -7.48
C ALA A 107 13.60 -14.15 -8.48
N ALA A 108 14.19 -13.94 -9.65
CA ALA A 108 14.40 -15.00 -10.62
C ALA A 108 15.32 -16.12 -10.11
N ALA A 109 16.34 -15.77 -9.33
CA ALA A 109 17.27 -16.75 -8.73
C ALA A 109 16.59 -17.69 -7.72
N VAL A 110 15.41 -17.32 -7.18
CA VAL A 110 14.60 -18.18 -6.29
C VAL A 110 13.37 -18.77 -6.99
N GLY A 111 13.35 -18.77 -8.33
CA GLY A 111 12.33 -19.45 -9.14
C GLY A 111 11.14 -18.59 -9.57
N LEU A 112 11.10 -17.30 -9.24
CA LEU A 112 10.04 -16.43 -9.74
C LEU A 112 10.26 -16.11 -11.22
N ARG A 113 9.16 -16.07 -11.98
CA ARG A 113 9.12 -15.85 -13.43
C ARG A 113 8.18 -14.73 -13.84
N GLY A 114 7.27 -14.32 -12.96
CA GLY A 114 6.32 -13.24 -13.20
C GLY A 114 6.08 -12.35 -11.99
N ILE A 115 6.10 -11.04 -12.22
CA ILE A 115 5.74 -10.05 -11.18
C ILE A 115 4.62 -9.17 -11.71
N VAL A 116 3.59 -8.95 -10.89
CA VAL A 116 2.49 -8.02 -11.17
C VAL A 116 2.55 -6.87 -10.17
N SER A 117 2.20 -5.67 -10.57
CA SER A 117 2.03 -4.53 -9.67
C SER A 117 0.88 -3.64 -10.09
N PHE A 118 0.47 -2.78 -9.17
CA PHE A 118 -0.61 -1.82 -9.39
C PHE A 118 -0.19 -0.40 -9.04
N ALA A 119 -0.60 0.54 -9.88
CA ALA A 119 -0.48 1.97 -9.64
C ALA A 119 -1.85 2.56 -9.38
N ASP A 120 -2.02 3.21 -8.23
CA ASP A 120 -3.27 3.88 -7.85
C ASP A 120 -3.30 5.29 -8.44
N PRO A 121 -4.19 5.60 -9.41
CA PRO A 121 -4.23 6.90 -10.05
C PRO A 121 -4.90 7.98 -9.18
N LEU A 122 -5.61 7.59 -8.12
CA LEU A 122 -6.34 8.56 -7.32
C LEU A 122 -5.45 9.22 -6.26
N PRO A 123 -5.49 10.56 -6.16
CA PRO A 123 -4.83 11.24 -5.06
C PRO A 123 -5.47 10.86 -3.72
N ARG A 124 -4.66 10.81 -2.69
CA ARG A 124 -5.07 10.68 -1.29
C ARG A 124 -4.94 12.03 -0.62
N GLN A 125 -6.02 12.55 -0.09
CA GLN A 125 -6.08 13.84 0.56
C GLN A 125 -6.62 13.71 1.97
N ARG A 126 -6.18 14.57 2.86
CA ARG A 126 -6.70 14.64 4.23
C ARG A 126 -7.18 16.06 4.50
N THR A 127 -8.39 16.17 5.07
CA THR A 127 -8.92 17.44 5.56
C THR A 127 -8.51 17.61 7.03
N THR A 128 -7.78 18.66 7.33
CA THR A 128 -7.35 19.02 8.69
C THR A 128 -7.85 20.41 9.04
N THR A 129 -8.07 20.66 10.34
CA THR A 129 -8.38 22.01 10.81
C THR A 129 -7.07 22.66 11.27
N ARG A 130 -6.73 23.83 10.73
CA ARG A 130 -5.60 24.65 11.18
C ARG A 130 -6.08 25.98 11.75
N THR A 131 -5.44 26.42 12.81
CA THR A 131 -5.63 27.78 13.31
C THR A 131 -4.80 28.74 12.46
N LEU A 132 -5.47 29.73 11.88
CA LEU A 132 -4.83 30.79 11.10
C LEU A 132 -4.16 31.83 12.03
N PRO A 133 -3.27 32.70 11.51
CA PRO A 133 -2.58 33.73 12.30
C PRO A 133 -3.54 34.72 13.01
N ASP A 134 -4.76 34.89 12.50
CA ASP A 134 -5.83 35.69 13.07
C ASP A 134 -6.64 35.00 14.18
N GLY A 135 -6.27 33.77 14.53
CA GLY A 135 -6.96 32.93 15.53
C GLY A 135 -8.18 32.19 15.02
N THR A 136 -8.58 32.36 13.76
CA THR A 136 -9.70 31.62 13.17
C THR A 136 -9.30 30.20 12.79
N ALA A 137 -10.27 29.26 12.83
CA ALA A 137 -10.06 27.88 12.39
C ALA A 137 -10.48 27.74 10.91
N ALA A 138 -9.58 27.22 10.09
CA ALA A 138 -9.88 26.91 8.68
C ALA A 138 -9.66 25.43 8.36
N GLU A 139 -10.53 24.87 7.54
CA GLU A 139 -10.29 23.55 6.96
C GLU A 139 -9.26 23.64 5.84
N VAL A 140 -8.22 22.81 5.92
CA VAL A 140 -7.14 22.72 4.93
C VAL A 140 -7.09 21.32 4.37
N VAL A 141 -7.05 21.22 3.05
CA VAL A 141 -6.89 19.93 2.36
C VAL A 141 -5.41 19.71 2.07
N GLU A 142 -4.85 18.66 2.66
CA GLU A 142 -3.47 18.22 2.46
C GLU A 142 -3.43 17.02 1.53
N THR A 143 -2.56 17.04 0.51
CA THR A 143 -2.33 15.89 -0.35
C THR A 143 -1.32 14.96 0.30
N ILE A 144 -1.77 13.77 0.74
CA ILE A 144 -0.92 12.72 1.32
C ILE A 144 -0.17 11.96 0.22
N SER A 145 -0.84 11.72 -0.91
CA SER A 145 -0.27 11.09 -2.09
C SER A 145 -0.96 11.67 -3.33
N PRO A 146 -0.21 12.11 -4.34
CA PRO A 146 -0.79 12.65 -5.57
C PRO A 146 -1.47 11.58 -6.45
N GLY A 147 -1.38 10.31 -6.07
CA GLY A 147 -1.65 9.20 -6.95
C GLY A 147 -0.52 9.02 -7.96
N HIS A 148 -0.51 7.92 -8.70
CA HIS A 148 0.48 7.73 -9.76
C HIS A 148 -0.03 6.79 -10.87
N VAL A 149 0.49 7.00 -12.06
CA VAL A 149 0.16 6.18 -13.24
C VAL A 149 1.18 5.09 -13.51
N GLY A 150 2.16 4.89 -12.63
CA GLY A 150 3.19 3.87 -12.75
C GLY A 150 4.35 4.26 -13.68
N ALA A 151 4.72 5.52 -13.75
CA ALA A 151 5.84 5.98 -14.58
C ALA A 151 7.16 5.26 -14.22
N CYS A 152 7.43 5.07 -12.91
CA CYS A 152 8.58 4.30 -12.45
C CYS A 152 8.54 2.83 -12.92
N TYR A 153 7.37 2.23 -13.01
CA TYR A 153 7.19 0.87 -13.52
C TYR A 153 7.48 0.79 -15.01
N GLN A 154 6.96 1.76 -15.78
CA GLN A 154 7.26 1.87 -17.23
C GLN A 154 8.74 2.09 -17.44
N GLY A 155 9.38 2.99 -16.70
CA GLY A 155 10.83 3.21 -16.71
C GLY A 155 11.66 1.98 -16.31
N ALA A 156 11.08 1.06 -15.55
CA ALA A 156 11.67 -0.23 -15.19
C ALA A 156 11.31 -1.36 -16.19
N GLY A 157 10.78 -1.04 -17.36
CA GLY A 157 10.46 -2.00 -18.42
C GLY A 157 9.20 -2.83 -18.17
N ALA A 158 8.24 -2.33 -17.38
CA ALA A 158 6.97 -3.02 -17.19
C ALA A 158 6.09 -3.02 -18.44
N ILE A 159 5.39 -4.11 -18.65
CA ILE A 159 4.32 -4.23 -19.64
C ILE A 159 3.03 -3.70 -19.03
N ALA A 160 2.37 -2.76 -19.70
CA ALA A 160 1.06 -2.25 -19.28
C ALA A 160 -0.03 -3.29 -19.58
N CYS A 161 -0.74 -3.74 -18.55
CA CYS A 161 -1.76 -4.79 -18.63
C CYS A 161 -3.19 -4.26 -18.35
N GLY A 162 -3.46 -3.01 -18.72
CA GLY A 162 -4.75 -2.38 -18.54
C GLY A 162 -5.03 -1.94 -17.10
N ARG A 163 -6.30 -2.02 -16.69
CA ARG A 163 -6.76 -1.59 -15.36
C ARG A 163 -7.47 -2.71 -14.60
N SER A 164 -7.43 -2.65 -13.29
CA SER A 164 -8.33 -3.44 -12.44
C SER A 164 -9.77 -2.91 -12.54
N THR A 165 -10.73 -3.71 -12.08
CA THR A 165 -12.14 -3.31 -12.08
C THR A 165 -12.38 -2.03 -11.29
N ALA A 166 -13.17 -1.13 -11.86
CA ALA A 166 -13.65 0.06 -11.16
C ALA A 166 -14.50 -0.33 -9.95
N ARG A 167 -14.38 0.41 -8.84
CA ARG A 167 -15.08 0.11 -7.58
C ARG A 167 -15.43 1.38 -6.82
N THR A 168 -16.31 1.26 -5.85
CA THR A 168 -16.56 2.32 -4.87
C THR A 168 -15.74 2.03 -3.62
N LEU A 169 -15.00 3.03 -3.16
CA LEU A 169 -14.25 2.99 -1.91
C LEU A 169 -15.04 3.72 -0.83
N ILE A 170 -14.90 3.29 0.41
CA ILE A 170 -15.34 4.03 1.60
C ILE A 170 -14.12 4.81 2.10
N TYR A 171 -14.16 6.11 1.91
CA TYR A 171 -13.05 7.02 2.19
C TYR A 171 -13.33 7.87 3.43
N LEU A 172 -12.31 8.09 4.24
CA LEU A 172 -12.34 8.93 5.44
C LEU A 172 -11.55 10.22 5.19
N PRO A 173 -12.20 11.33 4.78
CA PRO A 173 -11.50 12.56 4.44
C PRO A 173 -10.65 13.12 5.58
N ARG A 174 -11.12 13.06 6.81
CA ARG A 174 -10.37 13.55 7.99
C ARG A 174 -9.09 12.74 8.27
N HIS A 175 -9.02 11.50 7.81
CA HIS A 175 -7.89 10.60 8.03
C HIS A 175 -7.04 10.39 6.77
N GLY A 176 -7.58 10.74 5.58
CA GLY A 176 -6.92 10.49 4.31
C GLY A 176 -6.80 9.01 3.93
N THR A 177 -7.65 8.15 4.53
CA THR A 177 -7.55 6.69 4.38
C THR A 177 -8.81 6.06 3.82
N VAL A 178 -8.67 4.84 3.29
CA VAL A 178 -9.78 4.03 2.79
C VAL A 178 -10.06 2.92 3.79
N LEU A 179 -11.32 2.76 4.18
CA LEU A 179 -11.74 1.59 4.93
C LEU A 179 -11.79 0.37 4.01
N SER A 180 -11.13 -0.69 4.42
CA SER A 180 -11.11 -1.94 3.67
C SER A 180 -12.49 -2.59 3.66
N GLU A 181 -12.97 -3.02 2.49
CA GLU A 181 -14.23 -3.75 2.35
C GLU A 181 -14.24 -5.03 3.23
N ARG A 182 -13.07 -5.66 3.41
CA ARG A 182 -12.93 -6.81 4.32
C ARG A 182 -13.21 -6.44 5.76
N THR A 183 -12.77 -5.26 6.22
CA THR A 183 -13.07 -4.75 7.57
C THR A 183 -14.57 -4.52 7.74
N LEU A 184 -15.21 -3.88 6.76
CA LEU A 184 -16.65 -3.62 6.78
C LEU A 184 -17.47 -4.92 6.71
N SER A 185 -17.03 -5.90 5.91
CA SER A 185 -17.66 -7.21 5.81
C SER A 185 -17.61 -7.98 7.12
N LYS A 186 -16.47 -7.96 7.84
CA LYS A 186 -16.35 -8.59 9.17
C LYS A 186 -17.42 -8.09 10.15
N ILE A 187 -17.67 -6.77 10.16
CA ILE A 187 -18.70 -6.18 11.01
C ILE A 187 -20.09 -6.62 10.56
N ARG A 188 -20.39 -6.50 9.26
CA ARG A 188 -21.71 -6.85 8.71
C ARG A 188 -22.10 -8.31 8.94
N LEU A 189 -21.14 -9.21 8.87
CA LEU A 189 -21.34 -10.66 8.92
C LEU A 189 -20.94 -11.27 10.28
N GLN A 190 -20.46 -10.44 11.22
CA GLN A 190 -19.95 -10.87 12.53
C GLN A 190 -18.91 -12.00 12.42
N GLU A 191 -18.02 -11.89 11.41
CA GLU A 191 -16.92 -12.81 11.22
C GLU A 191 -15.83 -12.63 12.28
N SER A 192 -14.91 -13.61 12.31
CA SER A 192 -13.71 -13.51 13.17
C SER A 192 -12.98 -12.19 12.97
N GLY A 193 -12.73 -11.47 14.07
CA GLY A 193 -12.15 -10.14 14.09
C GLY A 193 -13.14 -8.97 13.93
N SER A 194 -14.46 -9.22 13.93
CA SER A 194 -15.49 -8.16 13.92
C SER A 194 -15.33 -7.18 15.09
N ALA A 195 -15.09 -7.67 16.29
CA ALA A 195 -14.88 -6.83 17.49
C ALA A 195 -13.66 -5.91 17.34
N ALA A 196 -12.57 -6.36 16.70
CA ALA A 196 -11.42 -5.52 16.42
C ALA A 196 -11.75 -4.45 15.36
N ALA A 197 -12.53 -4.80 14.34
CA ALA A 197 -13.00 -3.88 13.31
C ALA A 197 -13.97 -2.82 13.89
N GLU A 198 -14.87 -3.21 14.81
CA GLU A 198 -15.74 -2.28 15.54
C GLU A 198 -14.91 -1.32 16.40
N ARG A 199 -13.95 -1.81 17.20
CA ARG A 199 -13.04 -0.94 17.97
C ARG A 199 -12.25 0.02 17.10
N HIS A 200 -11.86 -0.40 15.90
CA HIS A 200 -11.19 0.49 14.96
C HIS A 200 -12.06 1.67 14.54
N LEU A 201 -13.35 1.46 14.21
CA LEU A 201 -14.29 2.54 13.89
C LEU A 201 -14.54 3.45 15.11
N VAL A 202 -14.66 2.88 16.31
CA VAL A 202 -14.79 3.66 17.55
C VAL A 202 -13.56 4.54 17.79
N ALA A 203 -12.36 4.02 17.56
CA ALA A 203 -11.12 4.81 17.65
C ALA A 203 -11.05 5.94 16.61
N LEU A 204 -11.78 5.82 15.49
CA LEU A 204 -11.91 6.86 14.46
C LEU A 204 -13.04 7.87 14.77
N GLY A 205 -13.81 7.68 15.85
CA GLY A 205 -14.84 8.60 16.32
C GLY A 205 -16.28 8.10 16.24
N ALA A 206 -16.51 6.85 15.85
CA ALA A 206 -17.85 6.27 15.89
C ALA A 206 -18.31 6.00 17.32
N ALA A 207 -19.63 6.10 17.59
CA ALA A 207 -20.20 5.68 18.85
C ALA A 207 -20.03 4.14 19.04
N PRO A 208 -19.75 3.65 20.27
CA PRO A 208 -19.70 2.22 20.54
C PRO A 208 -21.03 1.53 20.21
N ARG A 209 -20.97 0.32 19.68
CA ARG A 209 -22.18 -0.45 19.35
C ARG A 209 -22.85 -0.98 20.61
N PRO A 210 -24.13 -0.62 20.87
CA PRO A 210 -24.93 -1.30 21.89
C PRO A 210 -25.09 -2.80 21.57
N ILE A 211 -25.10 -3.64 22.60
CA ILE A 211 -25.19 -5.11 22.41
C ILE A 211 -26.48 -5.50 21.67
N SER A 212 -27.58 -4.78 21.92
CA SER A 212 -28.88 -5.03 21.27
C SER A 212 -28.99 -4.51 19.85
N GLN A 213 -28.03 -3.71 19.36
CA GLN A 213 -28.09 -3.13 18.02
C GLN A 213 -27.61 -4.09 16.96
N ASP A 214 -28.39 -4.20 15.87
CA ASP A 214 -27.99 -4.95 14.67
C ASP A 214 -26.65 -4.41 14.10
N PRO A 215 -25.65 -5.28 13.84
CA PRO A 215 -24.34 -4.85 13.35
C PRO A 215 -24.36 -4.07 12.05
N ARG A 216 -25.30 -4.39 11.13
CA ARG A 216 -25.42 -3.68 9.84
C ARG A 216 -26.02 -2.29 10.03
N ALA A 217 -26.99 -2.16 10.95
CA ALA A 217 -27.59 -0.88 11.29
C ALA A 217 -26.55 0.01 11.99
N TRP A 218 -25.83 -0.54 12.96
CA TRP A 218 -24.74 0.18 13.64
C TRP A 218 -23.65 0.62 12.66
N LEU A 219 -23.22 -0.25 11.74
CA LEU A 219 -22.18 0.09 10.78
C LEU A 219 -22.56 1.31 9.91
N ARG A 220 -23.84 1.45 9.54
CA ARG A 220 -24.30 2.63 8.80
C ARG A 220 -24.12 3.91 9.61
N SER A 221 -24.63 3.94 10.86
CA SER A 221 -24.45 5.12 11.72
C SER A 221 -22.98 5.38 12.04
N ALA A 222 -22.19 4.32 12.30
CA ALA A 222 -20.74 4.46 12.55
C ALA A 222 -19.98 5.06 11.37
N LEU A 223 -20.36 4.74 10.12
CA LEU A 223 -19.77 5.36 8.94
C LEU A 223 -20.15 6.84 8.81
N ASP A 224 -21.38 7.19 9.17
CA ASP A 224 -21.83 8.59 9.21
C ASP A 224 -21.08 9.37 10.33
N ASP A 225 -20.95 8.80 11.53
CA ASP A 225 -20.23 9.38 12.66
C ASP A 225 -18.78 9.73 12.31
N VAL A 226 -18.08 8.85 11.59
CA VAL A 226 -16.70 9.08 11.17
C VAL A 226 -16.58 9.95 9.91
N GLY A 227 -17.68 10.41 9.35
CA GLY A 227 -17.72 11.23 8.13
C GLY A 227 -17.23 10.49 6.90
N ALA A 228 -17.55 9.20 6.79
CA ALA A 228 -17.16 8.39 5.64
C ALA A 228 -17.90 8.82 4.37
N VAL A 229 -17.18 8.91 3.26
CA VAL A 229 -17.74 9.25 1.95
C VAL A 229 -17.51 8.12 0.95
N ARG A 230 -18.39 8.02 -0.05
CA ARG A 230 -18.24 7.09 -1.17
C ARG A 230 -17.42 7.74 -2.27
N LEU A 231 -16.27 7.15 -2.59
CA LEU A 231 -15.38 7.62 -3.64
C LEU A 231 -15.36 6.63 -4.80
N ARG A 232 -15.72 7.08 -6.00
CA ARG A 232 -15.63 6.26 -7.21
C ARG A 232 -14.17 6.10 -7.62
N HIS A 233 -13.71 4.86 -7.69
CA HIS A 233 -12.35 4.51 -8.08
C HIS A 233 -12.36 3.87 -9.49
N PRO A 234 -11.59 4.40 -10.46
CA PRO A 234 -11.61 3.91 -11.85
C PRO A 234 -10.88 2.58 -12.06
N GLY A 235 -10.30 2.03 -11.02
CA GLY A 235 -9.38 0.89 -11.06
C GLY A 235 -7.93 1.33 -11.10
N ASN A 236 -7.04 0.50 -10.53
CA ASN A 236 -5.60 0.72 -10.57
C ASN A 236 -5.06 0.35 -11.95
N PHE A 237 -4.05 1.05 -12.44
CA PHE A 237 -3.26 0.58 -13.58
C PHE A 237 -2.52 -0.69 -13.19
N ARG A 238 -2.52 -1.68 -14.07
CA ARG A 238 -1.84 -2.97 -13.87
C ARG A 238 -0.59 -3.02 -14.72
N TYR A 239 0.50 -3.47 -14.12
CA TYR A 239 1.80 -3.64 -14.74
C TYR A 239 2.35 -5.03 -14.48
N ALA A 240 3.15 -5.53 -15.41
CA ALA A 240 3.75 -6.86 -15.30
C ALA A 240 5.19 -6.88 -15.80
N TRP A 241 6.00 -7.73 -15.19
CA TRP A 241 7.34 -8.07 -15.64
C TRP A 241 7.48 -9.58 -15.76
N PRO A 242 7.65 -10.13 -16.97
CA PRO A 242 8.23 -11.45 -17.12
C PRO A 242 9.70 -11.37 -16.71
N ILE A 243 10.13 -12.22 -15.77
CA ILE A 243 11.48 -12.24 -15.24
C ILE A 243 12.11 -13.63 -15.40
N GLY A 244 13.45 -13.69 -15.43
CA GLY A 244 14.15 -14.99 -15.49
C GLY A 244 14.04 -15.74 -16.82
N THR A 245 13.52 -15.11 -17.87
CA THR A 245 13.51 -15.67 -19.22
C THR A 245 14.82 -15.27 -19.94
N ARG A 246 15.85 -16.08 -19.74
CA ARG A 246 16.94 -16.35 -20.70
C ARG A 246 17.51 -17.73 -20.43
#